data_735a2e0c818466a1223653d8ad39b234
#
_entry.id   735a2e0c818466a1223653d8ad39b234
#
_cell.length_a   1.000
_cell.length_b   1.000
_cell.length_c   1.000
_cell.angle_alpha   90.00
_cell.angle_beta   90.00
_cell.angle_gamma   90.00
#
_symmetry.space_group_name_H-M   'P 1'
#
loop_
_entity.id
_entity.type
_entity.pdbx_description
1 polymer ?
#
loop_
_entity_poly.entity_id
_entity_poly.type
_entity_poly.pdbx_seq_one_letter_code
_entity_poly.pdbx_strand_id
1 'polypeptide(L)'
;MPVNIDELSAQTDALWQDYTFLEGFGVDAAKVRVRSKVLELSFTENGATVQTFVKVYSYRKSPFQRLWRKGTARTEARNLLFFSAIGIPTPRVVAWGQRKNAIGKIVDDYIITEAISDTQTLNEFMTTTCPDRSQPVYCSRRDSIIDQLSHFTRAMHAQHFYHQDLKWRNILARIDGDQTELFWIDCPKGDFTRSATHQSRRALKDCATLDKLGRLHCTKEERLRFVAGYLNQPIDAPEVATFALAISRYRRKRFDAKDERQARQRQTKADAAKTK
;
A
#
# COMPACT_ATOMS: atom_id res chain seq x y z
N MET A 1 0.02 -18.63 13.14
CA MET A 1 1.10 -18.42 14.13
C MET A 1 1.59 -16.98 14.04
N PRO A 2 2.09 -16.35 15.10
CA PRO A 2 2.68 -15.02 15.02
C PRO A 2 3.96 -15.08 14.17
N VAL A 3 4.16 -14.05 13.34
CA VAL A 3 5.35 -13.93 12.49
C VAL A 3 6.56 -13.62 13.37
N ASN A 4 7.65 -14.36 13.16
CA ASN A 4 8.92 -14.11 13.82
C ASN A 4 9.60 -12.88 13.17
N ILE A 5 9.70 -11.78 13.93
CA ILE A 5 10.26 -10.51 13.43
C ILE A 5 11.78 -10.62 13.17
N ASP A 6 12.50 -11.43 13.93
CA ASP A 6 13.95 -11.60 13.76
C ASP A 6 14.24 -12.41 12.48
N GLU A 7 13.48 -13.45 12.21
CA GLU A 7 13.56 -14.21 10.96
C GLU A 7 13.20 -13.33 9.76
N LEU A 8 12.13 -12.55 9.87
CA LEU A 8 11.73 -11.59 8.83
C LEU A 8 12.83 -10.55 8.57
N SER A 9 13.51 -10.09 9.62
CA SER A 9 14.66 -9.19 9.49
C SER A 9 15.84 -9.85 8.78
N ALA A 10 16.17 -11.09 9.15
CA ALA A 10 17.24 -11.86 8.49
C ALA A 10 16.94 -12.11 7.01
N GLN A 11 15.72 -12.51 6.66
CA GLN A 11 15.29 -12.67 5.27
C GLN A 11 15.38 -11.34 4.51
N THR A 12 14.99 -10.24 5.14
CA THR A 12 15.10 -8.90 4.52
C THR A 12 16.57 -8.55 4.25
N ASP A 13 17.46 -8.79 5.20
CA ASP A 13 18.89 -8.45 5.07
C ASP A 13 19.60 -9.35 4.05
N ALA A 14 19.14 -10.57 3.83
CA ALA A 14 19.63 -11.47 2.79
C ALA A 14 19.37 -10.95 1.36
N LEU A 15 18.37 -10.08 1.17
CA LEU A 15 18.04 -9.44 -0.11
C LEU A 15 18.81 -8.12 -0.33
N TRP A 16 19.70 -7.75 0.59
CA TRP A 16 20.49 -6.53 0.42
C TRP A 16 21.50 -6.68 -0.71
N GLN A 17 21.57 -5.68 -1.58
CA GLN A 17 22.55 -5.53 -2.62
C GLN A 17 23.21 -4.15 -2.53
N ASP A 18 24.48 -4.04 -2.91
CA ASP A 18 25.11 -2.73 -2.98
C ASP A 18 24.50 -1.86 -4.11
N TYR A 19 24.92 -0.64 -4.20
CA TYR A 19 24.33 0.30 -5.16
C TYR A 19 24.77 0.06 -6.61
N THR A 20 25.87 -0.67 -6.83
CA THR A 20 26.37 -1.05 -8.17
C THR A 20 25.43 -2.05 -8.84
N PHE A 21 24.70 -2.86 -8.04
CA PHE A 21 23.66 -3.73 -8.54
C PHE A 21 22.56 -2.94 -9.31
N LEU A 22 22.19 -1.77 -8.80
CA LEU A 22 21.22 -0.89 -9.47
C LEU A 22 21.78 -0.31 -10.77
N GLU A 23 23.08 0.01 -10.82
CA GLU A 23 23.76 0.52 -12.02
C GLU A 23 23.77 -0.54 -13.14
N GLY A 24 23.87 -1.82 -12.78
CA GLY A 24 23.74 -2.96 -13.73
C GLY A 24 22.40 -3.00 -14.47
N PHE A 25 21.35 -2.37 -13.92
CA PHE A 25 20.06 -2.16 -14.60
C PHE A 25 20.00 -0.85 -15.41
N GLY A 26 21.12 -0.14 -15.62
CA GLY A 26 21.15 1.13 -16.34
C GLY A 26 20.54 2.32 -15.57
N VAL A 27 20.30 2.16 -14.27
CA VAL A 27 19.70 3.21 -13.44
C VAL A 27 20.77 4.04 -12.77
N ASP A 28 21.00 5.24 -13.29
CA ASP A 28 21.82 6.27 -12.60
C ASP A 28 20.99 6.99 -11.55
N ALA A 29 21.07 6.53 -10.32
CA ALA A 29 20.37 7.15 -9.21
C ALA A 29 20.85 8.56 -8.88
N ALA A 30 22.05 8.97 -9.33
CA ALA A 30 22.53 10.36 -9.20
C ALA A 30 21.64 11.32 -9.99
N LYS A 31 20.97 10.85 -11.05
CA LYS A 31 20.02 11.62 -11.88
C LYS A 31 18.59 11.64 -11.31
N VAL A 32 18.27 10.84 -10.27
CA VAL A 32 16.95 10.88 -9.64
C VAL A 32 16.83 12.13 -8.76
N ARG A 33 16.20 13.17 -9.31
CA ARG A 33 16.02 14.47 -8.63
C ARG A 33 14.73 14.60 -7.83
N VAL A 34 13.84 13.61 -7.90
CA VAL A 34 12.54 13.58 -7.22
C VAL A 34 12.61 12.78 -5.92
N ARG A 35 11.67 13.02 -5.00
CA ARG A 35 11.62 12.36 -3.69
C ARG A 35 11.48 10.83 -3.78
N SER A 36 10.78 10.34 -4.80
CA SER A 36 10.74 8.94 -5.19
C SER A 36 10.47 8.84 -6.69
N LYS A 37 11.08 7.87 -7.35
CA LYS A 37 10.88 7.56 -8.77
C LYS A 37 10.68 6.05 -8.89
N VAL A 38 9.70 5.65 -9.69
CA VAL A 38 9.48 4.27 -10.09
C VAL A 38 9.92 4.13 -11.54
N LEU A 39 10.66 3.10 -11.85
CA LEU A 39 11.13 2.73 -13.18
C LEU A 39 10.71 1.30 -13.44
N GLU A 40 10.24 1.03 -14.64
CA GLU A 40 9.96 -0.31 -15.11
C GLU A 40 11.18 -0.81 -15.90
N LEU A 41 11.69 -1.96 -15.51
CA LEU A 41 12.88 -2.57 -16.10
C LEU A 41 12.68 -4.08 -16.23
N SER A 42 13.43 -4.70 -17.15
CA SER A 42 13.48 -6.14 -17.27
C SER A 42 14.90 -6.66 -17.09
N PHE A 43 15.04 -7.84 -16.52
CA PHE A 43 16.30 -8.57 -16.46
C PHE A 43 16.08 -10.06 -16.76
N THR A 44 17.17 -10.77 -17.03
CA THR A 44 17.09 -12.21 -17.27
C THR A 44 17.49 -12.97 -16.03
N GLU A 45 16.60 -13.82 -15.53
CA GLU A 45 16.82 -14.73 -14.41
C GLU A 45 16.57 -16.17 -14.91
N ASN A 46 17.56 -17.04 -14.80
CA ASN A 46 17.48 -18.46 -15.25
C ASN A 46 16.97 -18.62 -16.72
N GLY A 47 17.37 -17.70 -17.61
CA GLY A 47 17.00 -17.73 -19.02
C GLY A 47 15.60 -17.15 -19.32
N ALA A 48 14.82 -16.73 -18.31
CA ALA A 48 13.54 -16.09 -18.48
C ALA A 48 13.64 -14.56 -18.27
N THR A 49 12.89 -13.79 -19.06
CA THR A 49 12.80 -12.34 -18.86
C THR A 49 11.82 -12.05 -17.74
N VAL A 50 12.30 -11.41 -16.68
CA VAL A 50 11.51 -10.97 -15.52
C VAL A 50 11.30 -9.47 -15.61
N GLN A 51 10.05 -9.05 -15.63
CA GLN A 51 9.68 -7.63 -15.54
C GLN A 51 9.73 -7.18 -14.09
N THR A 52 10.28 -5.99 -13.85
CA THR A 52 10.45 -5.47 -12.48
C THR A 52 10.13 -4.00 -12.39
N PHE A 53 9.77 -3.57 -11.18
CA PHE A 53 9.68 -2.19 -10.79
C PHE A 53 10.83 -1.83 -9.84
N VAL A 54 11.62 -0.84 -10.23
CA VAL A 54 12.67 -0.25 -9.40
C VAL A 54 12.15 1.05 -8.82
N LYS A 55 12.08 1.13 -7.49
CA LYS A 55 11.64 2.32 -6.78
C LYS A 55 12.81 2.91 -6.01
N VAL A 56 13.18 4.12 -6.38
CA VAL A 56 14.30 4.86 -5.77
C VAL A 56 13.76 5.96 -4.87
N TYR A 57 14.25 6.02 -3.63
CA TYR A 57 13.96 7.06 -2.66
C TYR A 57 15.17 7.98 -2.48
N SER A 58 15.00 9.30 -2.63
CA SER A 58 16.06 10.27 -2.44
C SER A 58 15.81 11.17 -1.23
N TYR A 59 16.82 11.30 -0.38
CA TYR A 59 16.77 12.07 0.88
C TYR A 59 17.53 13.39 0.82
N ARG A 60 17.94 13.83 -0.38
CA ARG A 60 18.82 15.00 -0.58
C ARG A 60 18.23 16.32 -0.09
N LYS A 61 16.88 16.42 -0.02
CA LYS A 61 16.16 17.68 0.27
C LYS A 61 15.92 17.98 1.76
N SER A 62 16.30 17.10 2.69
CA SER A 62 16.01 17.32 4.12
C SER A 62 17.13 16.84 5.04
N PRO A 63 18.04 17.74 5.46
CA PRO A 63 19.16 17.38 6.32
C PRO A 63 18.76 16.87 7.70
N PHE A 64 17.67 17.42 8.30
CA PHE A 64 17.18 16.98 9.62
C PHE A 64 16.49 15.61 9.61
N GLN A 65 15.83 15.23 8.51
CA GLN A 65 15.16 13.92 8.40
C GLN A 65 16.16 12.77 8.20
N ARG A 66 17.42 13.05 7.91
CA ARG A 66 18.47 12.05 7.66
C ARG A 66 19.01 11.40 8.93
N LEU A 67 18.89 12.05 10.10
CA LEU A 67 19.56 11.58 11.33
C LEU A 67 18.93 10.32 11.95
N TRP A 68 17.62 10.07 11.73
CA TRP A 68 16.85 9.08 12.49
C TRP A 68 16.09 8.08 11.61
N ARG A 69 16.29 8.05 10.30
CA ARG A 69 15.56 7.14 9.41
C ARG A 69 16.33 5.84 9.18
N LYS A 70 15.72 4.74 9.57
CA LYS A 70 15.93 3.43 8.93
C LYS A 70 15.51 3.60 7.47
N GLY A 71 16.29 3.12 6.48
CA GLY A 71 16.00 3.29 5.05
C GLY A 71 14.56 2.90 4.69
N THR A 72 13.94 3.67 3.81
CA THR A 72 12.55 3.43 3.40
C THR A 72 12.43 2.15 2.60
N ALA A 73 13.40 1.87 1.73
CA ALA A 73 13.44 0.65 0.91
C ALA A 73 13.55 -0.62 1.77
N ARG A 74 14.43 -0.65 2.78
CA ARG A 74 14.52 -1.78 3.72
C ARG A 74 13.20 -2.02 4.45
N THR A 75 12.56 -0.94 4.88
CA THR A 75 11.26 -1.04 5.58
C THR A 75 10.19 -1.58 4.65
N GLU A 76 10.14 -1.13 3.40
CA GLU A 76 9.19 -1.63 2.41
C GLU A 76 9.45 -3.09 2.07
N ALA A 77 10.71 -3.50 1.83
CA ALA A 77 11.07 -4.88 1.59
C ALA A 77 10.62 -5.80 2.73
N ARG A 78 10.93 -5.44 3.99
CA ARG A 78 10.48 -6.17 5.18
C ARG A 78 8.95 -6.29 5.23
N ASN A 79 8.23 -5.24 4.91
CA ASN A 79 6.78 -5.21 4.99
C ASN A 79 6.13 -6.06 3.89
N LEU A 80 6.70 -6.11 2.69
CA LEU A 80 6.25 -7.01 1.62
C LEU A 80 6.52 -8.48 1.99
N LEU A 81 7.71 -8.80 2.52
CA LEU A 81 8.00 -10.15 3.03
C LEU A 81 7.04 -10.54 4.16
N PHE A 82 6.69 -9.61 5.05
CA PHE A 82 5.70 -9.84 6.09
C PHE A 82 4.32 -10.19 5.49
N PHE A 83 3.86 -9.47 4.47
CA PHE A 83 2.59 -9.77 3.81
C PHE A 83 2.60 -11.18 3.22
N SER A 84 3.65 -11.55 2.50
CA SER A 84 3.82 -12.91 1.98
C SER A 84 3.77 -13.96 3.08
N ALA A 85 4.46 -13.72 4.21
CA ALA A 85 4.51 -14.65 5.34
C ALA A 85 3.15 -14.88 6.03
N ILE A 86 2.21 -13.93 5.93
CA ILE A 86 0.85 -14.07 6.47
C ILE A 86 -0.19 -14.41 5.40
N GLY A 87 0.24 -14.81 4.20
CA GLY A 87 -0.64 -15.24 3.11
C GLY A 87 -1.35 -14.08 2.38
N ILE A 88 -0.86 -12.86 2.47
CA ILE A 88 -1.34 -11.74 1.66
C ILE A 88 -0.50 -11.69 0.38
N PRO A 89 -1.11 -11.86 -0.82
CA PRO A 89 -0.40 -11.79 -2.08
C PRO A 89 0.28 -10.42 -2.26
N THR A 90 1.54 -10.45 -2.70
CA THR A 90 2.38 -9.26 -2.86
C THR A 90 3.48 -9.54 -3.88
N PRO A 91 4.07 -8.53 -4.54
CA PRO A 91 5.18 -8.75 -5.45
C PRO A 91 6.37 -9.38 -4.74
N ARG A 92 7.06 -10.29 -5.42
CA ARG A 92 8.36 -10.82 -4.94
C ARG A 92 9.36 -9.67 -4.83
N VAL A 93 9.99 -9.54 -3.69
CA VAL A 93 11.12 -8.62 -3.51
C VAL A 93 12.35 -9.28 -4.11
N VAL A 94 12.93 -8.65 -5.12
CA VAL A 94 14.16 -9.13 -5.79
C VAL A 94 15.39 -8.68 -5.01
N ALA A 95 15.46 -7.37 -4.70
CA ALA A 95 16.57 -6.78 -3.96
C ALA A 95 16.18 -5.44 -3.33
N TRP A 96 16.95 -5.00 -2.38
CA TRP A 96 16.95 -3.63 -1.89
C TRP A 96 18.39 -3.19 -1.58
N GLY A 97 18.63 -1.89 -1.61
CA GLY A 97 19.95 -1.37 -1.28
C GLY A 97 19.90 0.08 -0.86
N GLN A 98 21.04 0.58 -0.37
CA GLN A 98 21.15 1.96 0.10
C GLN A 98 22.53 2.52 -0.20
N ARG A 99 22.59 3.81 -0.50
CA ARG A 99 23.82 4.58 -0.63
C ARG A 99 23.98 5.51 0.56
N LYS A 100 25.16 5.45 1.19
CA LYS A 100 25.54 6.32 2.31
C LYS A 100 26.56 7.35 1.85
N ASN A 101 26.60 8.50 2.50
CA ASN A 101 27.69 9.47 2.33
C ASN A 101 28.89 9.11 3.23
N ALA A 102 29.98 9.89 3.13
CA ALA A 102 31.20 9.66 3.89
C ALA A 102 31.04 9.61 5.43
N ILE A 103 29.95 10.18 5.96
CA ILE A 103 29.63 10.16 7.40
C ILE A 103 28.57 9.11 7.74
N GLY A 104 28.36 8.10 6.88
CA GLY A 104 27.46 6.96 7.11
C GLY A 104 25.95 7.24 6.99
N LYS A 105 25.54 8.44 6.57
CA LYS A 105 24.11 8.78 6.42
C LYS A 105 23.56 8.33 5.07
N ILE A 106 22.36 7.73 5.08
CA ILE A 106 21.66 7.31 3.87
C ILE A 106 21.30 8.54 3.03
N VAL A 107 21.76 8.55 1.79
CA VAL A 107 21.48 9.60 0.78
C VAL A 107 20.34 9.20 -0.12
N ASP A 108 20.38 7.95 -0.58
CA ASP A 108 19.37 7.34 -1.41
C ASP A 108 19.24 5.86 -1.00
N ASP A 109 18.06 5.29 -1.20
CA ASP A 109 17.86 3.84 -1.14
C ASP A 109 16.94 3.39 -2.27
N TYR A 110 16.93 2.10 -2.58
CA TYR A 110 16.10 1.51 -3.62
C TYR A 110 15.55 0.16 -3.22
N ILE A 111 14.43 -0.20 -3.82
CA ILE A 111 13.84 -1.54 -3.79
C ILE A 111 13.49 -1.97 -5.21
N ILE A 112 13.72 -3.23 -5.52
CA ILE A 112 13.34 -3.88 -6.77
C ILE A 112 12.32 -4.95 -6.42
N THR A 113 11.17 -4.87 -7.08
CA THR A 113 10.10 -5.88 -6.97
C THR A 113 9.74 -6.41 -8.35
N GLU A 114 9.37 -7.69 -8.41
CA GLU A 114 8.85 -8.28 -9.62
C GLU A 114 7.50 -7.64 -9.99
N ALA A 115 7.28 -7.43 -11.30
CA ALA A 115 6.00 -6.96 -11.79
C ALA A 115 4.97 -8.10 -11.73
N ILE A 116 3.75 -7.77 -11.33
CA ILE A 116 2.62 -8.70 -11.39
C ILE A 116 1.87 -8.40 -12.68
N SER A 117 1.88 -9.36 -13.61
CA SER A 117 1.23 -9.23 -14.93
C SER A 117 -0.29 -9.11 -14.80
N ASP A 118 -0.90 -8.51 -15.83
CA ASP A 118 -2.35 -8.44 -16.02
C ASP A 118 -3.12 -7.82 -14.85
N THR A 119 -2.50 -6.87 -14.15
CA THR A 119 -3.09 -6.18 -13.00
C THR A 119 -3.48 -4.74 -13.34
N GLN A 120 -4.51 -4.27 -12.65
CA GLN A 120 -4.90 -2.86 -12.57
C GLN A 120 -4.88 -2.42 -11.11
N THR A 121 -4.74 -1.12 -10.84
CA THR A 121 -5.02 -0.66 -9.46
C THR A 121 -6.48 -0.95 -9.11
N LEU A 122 -6.76 -1.23 -7.84
CA LEU A 122 -8.14 -1.49 -7.39
C LEU A 122 -9.09 -0.34 -7.78
N ASN A 123 -8.58 0.91 -7.81
CA ASN A 123 -9.38 2.05 -8.24
C ASN A 123 -9.79 1.94 -9.72
N GLU A 124 -8.84 1.64 -10.61
CA GLU A 124 -9.11 1.44 -12.03
C GLU A 124 -10.02 0.25 -12.24
N PHE A 125 -9.73 -0.89 -11.59
CA PHE A 125 -10.54 -2.11 -11.68
C PHE A 125 -12.01 -1.87 -11.32
N MET A 126 -12.26 -1.18 -10.22
CA MET A 126 -13.63 -0.88 -9.75
C MET A 126 -14.34 0.19 -10.58
N THR A 127 -13.63 0.93 -11.43
CA THR A 127 -14.25 1.93 -12.31
C THR A 127 -14.46 1.45 -13.74
N THR A 128 -13.61 0.56 -14.23
CA THR A 128 -13.61 0.13 -15.64
C THR A 128 -14.01 -1.32 -15.85
N THR A 129 -13.56 -2.22 -14.96
CA THR A 129 -13.71 -3.66 -15.13
C THR A 129 -14.91 -4.22 -14.34
N CYS A 130 -15.25 -3.59 -13.21
CA CYS A 130 -16.33 -4.04 -12.33
C CYS A 130 -17.07 -2.83 -11.71
N PRO A 131 -17.67 -1.94 -12.55
CA PRO A 131 -18.14 -0.63 -12.09
C PRO A 131 -19.36 -0.69 -11.16
N ASP A 132 -20.19 -1.71 -11.30
CA ASP A 132 -21.45 -1.87 -10.57
C ASP A 132 -21.80 -3.34 -10.32
N ARG A 133 -23.07 -3.64 -9.99
CA ARG A 133 -23.61 -5.00 -9.81
C ARG A 133 -24.64 -5.38 -10.87
N SER A 134 -24.59 -4.77 -12.03
CA SER A 134 -25.57 -4.99 -13.11
C SER A 134 -25.48 -6.39 -13.74
N GLN A 135 -24.31 -7.03 -13.62
CA GLN A 135 -24.03 -8.34 -14.20
C GLN A 135 -23.63 -9.35 -13.10
N PRO A 136 -24.03 -10.63 -13.22
CA PRO A 136 -23.67 -11.66 -12.25
C PRO A 136 -22.16 -11.78 -12.02
N VAL A 137 -21.35 -11.70 -13.08
CA VAL A 137 -19.88 -11.76 -12.99
C VAL A 137 -19.31 -10.57 -12.21
N TYR A 138 -19.90 -9.38 -12.33
CA TYR A 138 -19.50 -8.22 -11.53
C TYR A 138 -19.84 -8.43 -10.06
N CYS A 139 -21.02 -9.01 -9.76
CA CYS A 139 -21.38 -9.36 -8.39
C CYS A 139 -20.36 -10.32 -7.77
N SER A 140 -20.02 -11.41 -8.45
CA SER A 140 -19.03 -12.39 -7.99
C SER A 140 -17.66 -11.76 -7.73
N ARG A 141 -17.15 -10.97 -8.69
CA ARG A 141 -15.86 -10.30 -8.56
C ARG A 141 -15.81 -9.29 -7.43
N ARG A 142 -16.87 -8.47 -7.28
CA ARG A 142 -16.97 -7.50 -6.19
C ARG A 142 -17.05 -8.17 -4.83
N ASP A 143 -17.77 -9.27 -4.74
CA ASP A 143 -17.85 -10.06 -3.52
C ASP A 143 -16.50 -10.67 -3.15
N SER A 144 -15.77 -11.22 -4.13
CA SER A 144 -14.40 -11.72 -3.95
C SER A 144 -13.44 -10.61 -3.47
N ILE A 145 -13.52 -9.41 -4.04
CA ILE A 145 -12.72 -8.24 -3.62
C ILE A 145 -13.00 -7.89 -2.14
N ILE A 146 -14.29 -7.81 -1.77
CA ILE A 146 -14.68 -7.41 -0.41
C ILE A 146 -14.19 -8.45 0.61
N ASP A 147 -14.34 -9.74 0.30
CA ASP A 147 -13.95 -10.83 1.17
C ASP A 147 -12.42 -10.86 1.35
N GLN A 148 -11.64 -10.71 0.28
CA GLN A 148 -10.18 -10.62 0.37
C GLN A 148 -9.73 -9.37 1.14
N LEU A 149 -10.28 -8.19 0.85
CA LEU A 149 -9.95 -6.95 1.56
C LEU A 149 -10.19 -7.08 3.06
N SER A 150 -11.35 -7.63 3.46
CA SER A 150 -11.70 -7.82 4.86
C SER A 150 -10.78 -8.83 5.54
N HIS A 151 -10.55 -9.98 4.87
CA HIS A 151 -9.69 -11.05 5.37
C HIS A 151 -8.24 -10.58 5.55
N PHE A 152 -7.63 -9.97 4.52
CA PHE A 152 -6.25 -9.52 4.56
C PHE A 152 -6.03 -8.38 5.57
N THR A 153 -6.98 -7.43 5.65
CA THR A 153 -6.91 -6.36 6.65
C THR A 153 -6.99 -6.92 8.06
N ARG A 154 -7.87 -7.89 8.31
CA ARG A 154 -7.97 -8.58 9.59
C ARG A 154 -6.71 -9.37 9.92
N ALA A 155 -6.21 -10.18 8.97
CA ALA A 155 -5.00 -10.99 9.16
C ALA A 155 -3.79 -10.12 9.52
N MET A 156 -3.59 -9.01 8.83
CA MET A 156 -2.53 -8.04 9.11
C MET A 156 -2.66 -7.43 10.51
N HIS A 157 -3.84 -6.94 10.88
CA HIS A 157 -4.09 -6.31 12.18
C HIS A 157 -4.00 -7.31 13.34
N ALA A 158 -4.36 -8.57 13.14
CA ALA A 158 -4.20 -9.64 14.12
C ALA A 158 -2.72 -9.89 14.48
N GLN A 159 -1.79 -9.57 13.59
CA GLN A 159 -0.34 -9.58 13.86
C GLN A 159 0.18 -8.26 14.45
N HIS A 160 -0.71 -7.35 14.87
CA HIS A 160 -0.38 -6.01 15.37
C HIS A 160 0.41 -5.15 14.38
N PHE A 161 0.32 -5.46 13.09
CA PHE A 161 0.89 -4.67 12.01
C PHE A 161 -0.18 -3.78 11.37
N TYR A 162 0.20 -2.55 10.99
CA TYR A 162 -0.70 -1.55 10.41
C TYR A 162 -0.03 -0.90 9.21
N HIS A 163 -0.71 -0.89 8.07
CA HIS A 163 -0.18 -0.38 6.80
C HIS A 163 0.03 1.14 6.79
N GLN A 164 -0.86 1.88 7.45
CA GLN A 164 -0.88 3.32 7.60
C GLN A 164 -1.03 4.15 6.30
N ASP A 165 -1.05 3.51 5.14
CA ASP A 165 -1.34 4.13 3.83
C ASP A 165 -2.10 3.15 2.91
N LEU A 166 -3.05 2.39 3.46
CA LEU A 166 -3.83 1.35 2.76
C LEU A 166 -4.85 1.98 1.81
N LYS A 167 -4.37 2.44 0.66
CA LYS A 167 -5.16 3.08 -0.40
C LYS A 167 -5.42 2.11 -1.54
N TRP A 168 -6.51 2.29 -2.24
CA TRP A 168 -6.87 1.48 -3.41
C TRP A 168 -5.79 1.45 -4.50
N ARG A 169 -5.04 2.53 -4.70
CA ARG A 169 -3.90 2.55 -5.63
C ARG A 169 -2.70 1.70 -5.19
N ASN A 170 -2.66 1.30 -3.92
CA ASN A 170 -1.62 0.43 -3.34
C ASN A 170 -2.11 -1.03 -3.24
N ILE A 171 -3.19 -1.34 -3.94
CA ILE A 171 -3.76 -2.68 -4.10
C ILE A 171 -3.96 -2.88 -5.59
N LEU A 172 -3.38 -3.95 -6.12
CA LEU A 172 -3.61 -4.38 -7.49
C LEU A 172 -4.68 -5.45 -7.51
N ALA A 173 -5.45 -5.49 -8.59
CA ALA A 173 -6.48 -6.49 -8.85
C ALA A 173 -6.23 -7.17 -10.19
N ARG A 174 -6.35 -8.48 -10.25
CA ARG A 174 -6.27 -9.33 -11.44
C ARG A 174 -7.51 -10.18 -11.55
N ILE A 175 -7.98 -10.40 -12.79
CA ILE A 175 -9.07 -11.33 -13.06
C ILE A 175 -8.52 -12.76 -12.95
N ASP A 176 -9.23 -13.62 -12.22
CA ASP A 176 -9.01 -15.05 -12.14
C ASP A 176 -10.36 -15.77 -12.35
N GLY A 177 -10.66 -16.08 -13.61
CA GLY A 177 -11.98 -16.57 -13.99
C GLY A 177 -13.11 -15.61 -13.61
N ASP A 178 -14.06 -16.08 -12.80
CA ASP A 178 -15.17 -15.27 -12.28
C ASP A 178 -14.81 -14.54 -10.97
N GLN A 179 -13.63 -14.79 -10.44
CA GLN A 179 -13.13 -14.18 -9.20
C GLN A 179 -12.13 -13.07 -9.50
N THR A 180 -11.66 -12.44 -8.47
CA THR A 180 -10.60 -11.44 -8.54
C THR A 180 -9.54 -11.78 -7.51
N GLU A 181 -8.29 -11.68 -7.89
CA GLU A 181 -7.14 -11.82 -6.99
C GLU A 181 -6.57 -10.44 -6.65
N LEU A 182 -6.31 -10.19 -5.37
CA LEU A 182 -5.74 -8.93 -4.89
C LEU A 182 -4.30 -9.09 -4.46
N PHE A 183 -3.49 -8.08 -4.77
CA PHE A 183 -2.08 -7.99 -4.36
C PHE A 183 -1.84 -6.66 -3.64
N TRP A 184 -1.18 -6.70 -2.49
CA TRP A 184 -0.82 -5.50 -1.76
C TRP A 184 0.58 -5.04 -2.12
N ILE A 185 0.72 -3.77 -2.45
CA ILE A 185 1.97 -3.14 -2.86
C ILE A 185 2.22 -1.86 -2.04
N ASP A 186 3.45 -1.35 -2.09
CA ASP A 186 3.80 0.00 -1.59
C ASP A 186 3.50 0.21 -0.10
N CYS A 187 4.21 -0.49 0.78
CA CYS A 187 4.04 -0.35 2.24
C CYS A 187 5.28 0.23 2.97
N PRO A 188 5.80 1.41 2.60
CA PRO A 188 6.99 1.98 3.25
C PRO A 188 6.75 2.58 4.64
N LYS A 189 5.47 2.69 5.07
CA LYS A 189 5.07 3.31 6.35
C LYS A 189 4.50 2.32 7.35
N GLY A 190 4.23 1.10 6.90
CA GLY A 190 3.70 0.05 7.76
C GLY A 190 4.64 -0.31 8.89
N ASP A 191 4.08 -0.59 10.04
CA ASP A 191 4.86 -0.94 11.22
C ASP A 191 4.02 -1.68 12.26
N PHE A 192 4.72 -2.43 13.12
CA PHE A 192 4.15 -3.10 14.27
C PHE A 192 3.92 -2.13 15.43
N THR A 193 2.88 -2.36 16.24
CA THR A 193 2.71 -1.68 17.51
C THR A 193 2.02 -2.56 18.54
N ARG A 194 2.55 -2.57 19.74
CA ARG A 194 1.98 -3.31 20.90
C ARG A 194 1.06 -2.43 21.76
N SER A 195 1.08 -1.12 21.56
CA SER A 195 0.21 -0.19 22.32
C SER A 195 -1.24 -0.30 21.86
N ALA A 196 -2.14 -0.71 22.74
CA ALA A 196 -3.57 -0.88 22.44
C ALA A 196 -4.23 0.39 21.88
N THR A 197 -3.89 1.56 22.41
CA THR A 197 -4.38 2.86 21.91
C THR A 197 -3.91 3.11 20.48
N HIS A 198 -2.65 2.81 20.17
CA HIS A 198 -2.12 2.95 18.82
C HIS A 198 -2.72 1.91 17.86
N GLN A 199 -2.96 0.67 18.33
CA GLN A 199 -3.60 -0.38 17.53
C GLN A 199 -4.98 0.06 17.07
N SER A 200 -5.87 0.45 17.99
CA SER A 200 -7.24 0.88 17.65
C SER A 200 -7.24 2.08 16.69
N ARG A 201 -6.39 3.07 16.93
CA ARG A 201 -6.29 4.25 16.07
C ARG A 201 -5.75 3.93 14.67
N ARG A 202 -4.76 3.05 14.55
CA ARG A 202 -4.15 2.65 13.27
C ARG A 202 -5.09 1.74 12.47
N ALA A 203 -5.77 0.80 13.14
CA ALA A 203 -6.81 -0.04 12.52
C ALA A 203 -7.93 0.81 11.92
N LEU A 204 -8.46 1.75 12.70
CA LEU A 204 -9.48 2.68 12.24
C LEU A 204 -8.98 3.54 11.07
N LYS A 205 -7.73 3.96 11.08
CA LYS A 205 -7.13 4.73 9.98
C LYS A 205 -7.03 3.91 8.69
N ASP A 206 -6.59 2.66 8.76
CA ASP A 206 -6.44 1.82 7.58
C ASP A 206 -7.80 1.49 6.96
N CYS A 207 -8.80 1.10 7.76
CA CYS A 207 -10.18 0.89 7.30
C CYS A 207 -10.79 2.19 6.72
N ALA A 208 -10.58 3.34 7.35
CA ALA A 208 -11.07 4.62 6.84
C ALA A 208 -10.35 5.08 5.56
N THR A 209 -9.11 4.64 5.34
CA THR A 209 -8.36 4.91 4.11
C THR A 209 -8.93 4.10 2.95
N LEU A 210 -9.31 2.83 3.18
CA LEU A 210 -10.06 2.02 2.21
C LEU A 210 -11.43 2.64 1.92
N ASP A 211 -12.18 3.05 2.95
CA ASP A 211 -13.52 3.66 2.82
C ASP A 211 -13.50 5.02 2.09
N LYS A 212 -12.34 5.65 1.92
CA LYS A 212 -12.24 6.93 1.18
C LYS A 212 -12.77 6.79 -0.26
N LEU A 213 -12.40 5.74 -0.97
CA LEU A 213 -12.93 5.41 -2.29
C LEU A 213 -14.10 4.42 -2.19
N GLY A 214 -14.16 3.56 -1.18
CA GLY A 214 -15.27 2.66 -0.95
C GLY A 214 -16.62 3.37 -0.95
N ARG A 215 -16.73 4.56 -0.35
CA ARG A 215 -17.97 5.35 -0.37
C ARG A 215 -18.41 5.84 -1.75
N LEU A 216 -17.51 5.90 -2.73
CA LEU A 216 -17.78 6.35 -4.09
C LEU A 216 -18.14 5.21 -5.03
N HIS A 217 -17.55 4.04 -4.81
CA HIS A 217 -17.63 2.91 -5.73
C HIS A 217 -18.36 1.69 -5.16
N CYS A 218 -18.67 1.67 -3.86
CA CYS A 218 -19.33 0.55 -3.20
C CYS A 218 -20.68 0.96 -2.59
N THR A 219 -21.64 0.03 -2.61
CA THR A 219 -22.93 0.21 -1.93
C THR A 219 -22.74 0.25 -0.41
N LYS A 220 -23.79 0.63 0.31
CA LYS A 220 -23.79 0.60 1.78
C LYS A 220 -23.62 -0.84 2.29
N GLU A 221 -24.29 -1.78 1.66
CA GLU A 221 -24.29 -3.21 1.99
C GLU A 221 -22.89 -3.81 1.80
N GLU A 222 -22.22 -3.50 0.68
CA GLU A 222 -20.84 -3.92 0.40
C GLU A 222 -19.86 -3.42 1.47
N ARG A 223 -20.02 -2.17 1.88
CA ARG A 223 -19.18 -1.58 2.94
C ARG A 223 -19.44 -2.19 4.30
N LEU A 224 -20.70 -2.52 4.62
CA LEU A 224 -21.05 -3.27 5.84
C LEU A 224 -20.52 -4.70 5.79
N ARG A 225 -20.59 -5.39 4.63
CA ARG A 225 -19.99 -6.71 4.43
C ARG A 225 -18.49 -6.70 4.69
N PHE A 226 -17.76 -5.69 4.19
CA PHE A 226 -16.34 -5.51 4.53
C PHE A 226 -16.13 -5.43 6.04
N VAL A 227 -16.91 -4.60 6.75
CA VAL A 227 -16.76 -4.44 8.21
C VAL A 227 -17.11 -5.75 8.94
N ALA A 228 -18.15 -6.45 8.54
CA ALA A 228 -18.55 -7.74 9.09
C ALA A 228 -17.43 -8.78 8.95
N GLY A 229 -16.88 -8.92 7.74
CA GLY A 229 -15.73 -9.81 7.47
C GLY A 229 -14.47 -9.41 8.24
N TYR A 230 -14.17 -8.11 8.35
CA TYR A 230 -13.05 -7.59 9.13
C TYR A 230 -13.19 -7.89 10.63
N LEU A 231 -14.39 -7.71 11.22
CA LEU A 231 -14.64 -8.01 12.63
C LEU A 231 -14.89 -9.51 12.87
N ASN A 232 -15.09 -10.30 11.81
CA ASN A 232 -15.52 -11.70 11.87
C ASN A 232 -16.83 -11.85 12.65
N GLN A 233 -17.82 -11.02 12.33
CA GLN A 233 -19.13 -10.97 12.97
C GLN A 233 -20.22 -11.01 11.89
N PRO A 234 -21.46 -11.46 12.22
CA PRO A 234 -22.63 -11.31 11.36
C PRO A 234 -22.84 -9.83 10.98
N ILE A 235 -23.37 -9.58 9.77
CA ILE A 235 -23.53 -8.21 9.23
C ILE A 235 -24.49 -7.34 10.06
N ASP A 236 -25.44 -7.98 10.75
CA ASP A 236 -26.45 -7.35 11.62
C ASP A 236 -25.96 -7.16 13.07
N ALA A 237 -24.75 -7.61 13.41
CA ALA A 237 -24.18 -7.42 14.74
C ALA A 237 -24.03 -5.92 15.06
N PRO A 238 -24.36 -5.48 16.30
CA PRO A 238 -24.24 -4.07 16.72
C PRO A 238 -22.82 -3.50 16.58
N GLU A 239 -21.81 -4.33 16.74
CA GLU A 239 -20.39 -3.98 16.59
C GLU A 239 -20.08 -3.56 15.15
N VAL A 240 -20.69 -4.20 14.15
CA VAL A 240 -20.52 -3.88 12.73
C VAL A 240 -21.04 -2.47 12.45
N ALA A 241 -22.24 -2.14 12.91
CA ALA A 241 -22.82 -0.81 12.74
C ALA A 241 -21.98 0.25 13.48
N THR A 242 -21.55 -0.05 14.69
CA THR A 242 -20.75 0.85 15.53
C THR A 242 -19.40 1.16 14.87
N PHE A 243 -18.68 0.13 14.38
CA PHE A 243 -17.39 0.30 13.75
C PHE A 243 -17.51 0.99 12.39
N ALA A 244 -18.54 0.70 11.59
CA ALA A 244 -18.83 1.39 10.34
C ALA A 244 -19.07 2.89 10.56
N LEU A 245 -19.78 3.28 11.62
CA LEU A 245 -19.95 4.67 12.02
C LEU A 245 -18.61 5.31 12.42
N ALA A 246 -17.76 4.60 13.18
CA ALA A 246 -16.45 5.11 13.56
C ALA A 246 -15.56 5.34 12.33
N ILE A 247 -15.53 4.43 11.35
CA ILE A 247 -14.84 4.57 10.06
C ILE A 247 -15.33 5.84 9.35
N SER A 248 -16.64 6.01 9.21
CA SER A 248 -17.25 7.15 8.53
C SER A 248 -16.92 8.49 9.22
N ARG A 249 -16.93 8.53 10.55
CA ARG A 249 -16.57 9.73 11.35
C ARG A 249 -15.09 10.08 11.17
N TYR A 250 -14.21 9.05 11.24
CA TYR A 250 -12.76 9.25 11.06
C TYR A 250 -12.45 9.76 9.65
N ARG A 251 -13.05 9.15 8.62
CA ARG A 251 -12.88 9.55 7.22
C ARG A 251 -13.28 11.00 7.02
N ARG A 252 -14.49 11.40 7.45
CA ARG A 252 -14.97 12.80 7.35
C ARG A 252 -14.02 13.78 8.02
N LYS A 253 -13.66 13.52 9.26
CA LYS A 253 -12.77 14.40 10.02
C LYS A 253 -11.37 14.53 9.43
N ARG A 254 -10.82 13.43 8.87
CA ARG A 254 -9.39 13.37 8.51
C ARG A 254 -9.13 13.57 7.02
N PHE A 255 -9.99 13.08 6.16
CA PHE A 255 -9.78 13.08 4.72
C PHE A 255 -10.67 14.08 4.01
N ASP A 256 -11.98 14.04 4.22
CA ASP A 256 -12.92 14.91 3.49
C ASP A 256 -12.64 16.38 3.82
N ALA A 257 -12.49 16.74 5.10
CA ALA A 257 -12.14 18.10 5.52
C ALA A 257 -10.78 18.58 4.94
N LYS A 258 -9.83 17.69 4.73
CA LYS A 258 -8.55 18.02 4.09
C LYS A 258 -8.73 18.26 2.59
N ASP A 259 -9.49 17.40 1.91
CA ASP A 259 -9.74 17.51 0.48
C ASP A 259 -10.52 18.79 0.15
N GLU A 260 -11.53 19.13 0.95
CA GLU A 260 -12.26 20.40 0.85
C GLU A 260 -11.34 21.62 1.03
N ARG A 261 -10.46 21.58 2.04
CA ARG A 261 -9.51 22.68 2.25
C ARG A 261 -8.54 22.82 1.07
N GLN A 262 -8.08 21.72 0.50
CA GLN A 262 -7.19 21.75 -0.68
C GLN A 262 -7.93 22.24 -1.93
N ALA A 263 -9.18 21.83 -2.12
CA ALA A 263 -10.02 22.30 -3.21
C ALA A 263 -10.24 23.84 -3.14
N ARG A 264 -10.59 24.37 -1.96
CA ARG A 264 -10.71 25.83 -1.73
C ARG A 264 -9.41 26.57 -2.03
N GLN A 265 -8.27 26.04 -1.58
CA GLN A 265 -6.95 26.66 -1.85
C GLN A 265 -6.61 26.67 -3.34
N ARG A 266 -6.96 25.60 -4.09
CA ARG A 266 -6.76 25.54 -5.55
C ARG A 266 -7.66 26.56 -6.26
N GLN A 267 -8.91 26.65 -5.87
CA GLN A 267 -9.85 27.63 -6.41
C GLN A 267 -9.35 29.06 -6.20
N THR A 268 -8.97 29.43 -4.98
CA THR A 268 -8.42 30.77 -4.68
C THR A 268 -7.19 31.10 -5.52
N LYS A 269 -6.30 30.13 -5.75
CA LYS A 269 -5.11 30.31 -6.60
C LYS A 269 -5.48 30.48 -8.07
N ALA A 270 -6.48 29.72 -8.56
CA ALA A 270 -6.96 29.83 -9.94
C ALA A 270 -7.63 31.19 -10.19
N ASP A 271 -8.44 31.66 -9.24
CA ASP A 271 -9.11 32.96 -9.33
C ASP A 271 -8.08 34.10 -9.29
N ALA A 272 -7.08 34.03 -8.42
CA ALA A 272 -5.99 35.03 -8.37
C ALA A 272 -5.10 35.02 -9.65
N ALA A 273 -5.02 33.91 -10.36
CA ALA A 273 -4.28 33.83 -11.64
C ALA A 273 -5.08 34.42 -12.82
N LYS A 274 -6.41 34.43 -12.74
CA LYS A 274 -7.29 35.05 -13.76
C LYS A 274 -7.38 36.57 -13.63
N THR A 275 -7.02 37.13 -12.47
CA THR A 275 -7.11 38.57 -12.16
C THR A 275 -5.77 39.30 -12.44
N LYS A 276 -4.75 38.57 -12.85
CA LYS A 276 -3.48 39.09 -13.37
C LYS A 276 -3.39 38.99 -14.89
#